data_8316a258d0898719df5420db2a7ef05e
#
_entry.id   8316a258d0898719df5420db2a7ef05e
#
_cell.length_a   1.000
_cell.length_b   1.000
_cell.length_c   1.000
_cell.angle_alpha   90.00
_cell.angle_beta   90.00
_cell.angle_gamma   90.00
#
_symmetry.space_group_name_H-M   'P 1'
#
loop_
_entity.id
_entity.type
_entity.pdbx_description
1 polymer ?
#
loop_
_entity_poly.entity_id
_entity_poly.type
_entity_poly.pdbx_seq_one_letter_code
_entity_poly.pdbx_strand_id
1 'polypeptide(L)'
;MARKTWMYAVLEAVQYEMRQDKDMIWIFELTPPVASNPGKPVINLEKEFGRKRVVNTGIDEYWMAACTLGAGLAGSKAVTYIPYQGACMPFELIQNEAGKLRHMSGGQAEMPVVFIMEMTGQTPGFAGQHSDYEIDTYYAHIPGVKTVIPSTPADAKGMMVSAIRDPNPVVYLWPDGLRELVEEVPDEQYTVPLDKAAVRTSGNDLTIVSSGAGMPEVLAAADQLQKAGMKVEAIDLRSLKPMDTETLVKSVQKTKRLLTFDQSYYTLCPGAEVIARVAENVDGARFKRIAFPDAPPPASPEMFLWMKPNAGHIVNLAKKLVG
;
A
#
# COMPACT_ATOMS: atom_id res chain seq x y z
N MET A 1 4.68 -21.78 -9.02
CA MET A 1 4.77 -20.86 -7.86
C MET A 1 6.15 -20.98 -7.23
N ALA A 2 6.69 -19.90 -6.70
CA ALA A 2 7.96 -19.90 -5.97
C ALA A 2 7.88 -18.96 -4.78
N ARG A 3 8.62 -19.27 -3.72
CA ARG A 3 8.73 -18.37 -2.57
C ARG A 3 9.54 -17.14 -2.96
N LYS A 4 8.96 -15.96 -2.81
CA LYS A 4 9.59 -14.69 -3.15
C LYS A 4 9.39 -13.69 -2.03
N THR A 5 10.38 -12.80 -1.82
CA THR A 5 10.20 -11.64 -0.96
C THR A 5 9.24 -10.65 -1.61
N TRP A 6 8.59 -9.83 -0.81
CA TRP A 6 7.70 -8.77 -1.27
C TRP A 6 8.42 -7.82 -2.25
N MET A 7 9.63 -7.39 -1.89
CA MET A 7 10.45 -6.52 -2.74
C MET A 7 10.82 -7.19 -4.08
N TYR A 8 11.24 -8.45 -4.05
CA TYR A 8 11.58 -9.19 -5.27
C TYR A 8 10.36 -9.29 -6.19
N ALA A 9 9.19 -9.58 -5.65
CA ALA A 9 7.96 -9.73 -6.41
C ALA A 9 7.56 -8.44 -7.14
N VAL A 10 7.71 -7.28 -6.50
CA VAL A 10 7.49 -5.97 -7.12
C VAL A 10 8.49 -5.70 -8.24
N LEU A 11 9.80 -5.87 -7.99
CA LEU A 11 10.81 -5.60 -9.01
C LEU A 11 10.74 -6.61 -10.18
N GLU A 12 10.29 -7.85 -9.93
CA GLU A 12 10.02 -8.83 -11.00
C GLU A 12 8.88 -8.35 -11.93
N ALA A 13 7.82 -7.74 -11.38
CA ALA A 13 6.75 -7.15 -12.17
C ALA A 13 7.27 -5.97 -13.02
N VAL A 14 8.01 -5.05 -12.43
CA VAL A 14 8.61 -3.92 -13.12
C VAL A 14 9.57 -4.38 -14.22
N GLN A 15 10.47 -5.32 -13.92
CA GLN A 15 11.41 -5.88 -14.88
C GLN A 15 10.69 -6.46 -16.10
N TYR A 16 9.60 -7.20 -15.85
CA TYR A 16 8.80 -7.77 -16.95
C TYR A 16 8.17 -6.68 -17.81
N GLU A 17 7.51 -5.67 -17.21
CA GLU A 17 6.86 -4.60 -17.97
C GLU A 17 7.89 -3.77 -18.76
N MET A 18 9.07 -3.50 -18.19
CA MET A 18 10.17 -2.82 -18.90
C MET A 18 10.72 -3.63 -20.08
N ARG A 19 10.64 -4.96 -20.05
CA ARG A 19 10.98 -5.82 -21.20
C ARG A 19 9.95 -5.76 -22.31
N GLN A 20 8.66 -5.59 -21.96
CA GLN A 20 7.58 -5.49 -22.93
C GLN A 20 7.48 -4.08 -23.56
N ASP A 21 7.82 -3.06 -22.81
CA ASP A 21 7.75 -1.65 -23.22
C ASP A 21 9.15 -1.02 -23.18
N LYS A 22 9.71 -0.78 -24.36
CA LYS A 22 11.09 -0.25 -24.52
C LYS A 22 11.23 1.22 -24.10
N ASP A 23 10.09 1.95 -24.04
CA ASP A 23 10.06 3.37 -23.72
C ASP A 23 9.72 3.61 -22.23
N MET A 24 9.36 2.55 -21.48
CA MET A 24 9.12 2.62 -20.06
C MET A 24 10.43 2.93 -19.30
N ILE A 25 10.35 3.85 -18.33
CA ILE A 25 11.48 4.26 -17.48
C ILE A 25 11.23 4.00 -16.00
N TRP A 26 12.33 3.78 -15.29
CA TRP A 26 12.40 3.74 -13.82
C TRP A 26 13.22 4.92 -13.31
N ILE A 27 12.69 5.66 -12.35
CA ILE A 27 13.37 6.83 -11.74
C ILE A 27 13.58 6.54 -10.26
N PHE A 28 14.76 6.83 -9.75
CA PHE A 28 15.09 6.56 -8.34
C PHE A 28 16.19 7.50 -7.85
N GLU A 29 16.35 7.53 -6.53
CA GLU A 29 17.50 8.11 -5.84
C GLU A 29 18.07 7.09 -4.85
N LEU A 30 19.27 7.32 -4.33
CA LEU A 30 19.94 6.56 -3.27
C LEU A 30 20.01 5.06 -3.48
N THR A 31 18.87 4.38 -3.44
CA THR A 31 18.80 2.92 -3.46
C THR A 31 18.62 2.38 -4.88
N PRO A 32 19.62 1.75 -5.47
CA PRO A 32 19.47 1.12 -6.78
C PRO A 32 18.35 0.07 -6.79
N PRO A 33 17.60 -0.07 -7.89
CA PRO A 33 16.53 -1.05 -8.01
C PRO A 33 17.10 -2.47 -8.18
N VAL A 34 17.59 -3.03 -7.09
CA VAL A 34 18.20 -4.36 -7.01
C VAL A 34 17.47 -5.21 -5.98
N ALA A 35 17.06 -6.41 -6.39
CA ALA A 35 16.46 -7.38 -5.48
C ALA A 35 17.13 -8.75 -5.64
N SER A 36 17.37 -9.41 -4.52
CA SER A 36 17.80 -10.81 -4.45
C SER A 36 16.70 -11.66 -3.84
N ASN A 37 16.65 -12.91 -4.27
CA ASN A 37 15.76 -13.92 -3.69
C ASN A 37 16.44 -15.28 -3.76
N PRO A 38 16.44 -16.09 -2.69
CA PRO A 38 17.09 -17.38 -2.69
C PRO A 38 16.59 -18.27 -3.85
N GLY A 39 17.53 -18.82 -4.61
CA GLY A 39 17.22 -19.70 -5.75
C GLY A 39 16.67 -19.00 -7.01
N LYS A 40 16.68 -17.67 -7.04
CA LYS A 40 16.29 -16.88 -8.22
C LYS A 40 17.44 -15.99 -8.69
N PRO A 41 17.48 -15.62 -9.99
CA PRO A 41 18.43 -14.61 -10.46
C PRO A 41 18.26 -13.27 -9.73
N VAL A 42 19.36 -12.58 -9.48
CA VAL A 42 19.31 -11.21 -8.94
C VAL A 42 18.71 -10.29 -9.99
N ILE A 43 17.69 -9.56 -9.62
CA ILE A 43 17.15 -8.46 -10.43
C ILE A 43 18.01 -7.23 -10.19
N ASN A 44 18.50 -6.63 -11.27
CA ASN A 44 19.19 -5.34 -11.25
C ASN A 44 18.75 -4.57 -12.51
N LEU A 45 17.80 -3.66 -12.33
CA LEU A 45 17.21 -2.96 -13.48
C LEU A 45 18.23 -2.10 -14.22
N GLU A 46 19.14 -1.39 -13.51
CA GLU A 46 20.16 -0.55 -14.17
C GLU A 46 21.11 -1.40 -15.03
N LYS A 47 21.54 -2.54 -14.52
CA LYS A 47 22.41 -3.46 -15.27
C LYS A 47 21.74 -4.00 -16.53
N GLU A 48 20.44 -4.27 -16.48
CA GLU A 48 19.69 -4.84 -17.61
C GLU A 48 19.27 -3.80 -18.63
N PHE A 49 18.73 -2.65 -18.19
CA PHE A 49 18.10 -1.68 -19.09
C PHE A 49 18.96 -0.42 -19.35
N GLY A 50 20.02 -0.24 -18.58
CA GLY A 50 20.97 0.88 -18.73
C GLY A 50 20.42 2.19 -18.17
N ARG A 51 21.33 3.15 -17.97
CA ARG A 51 21.07 4.46 -17.33
C ARG A 51 20.12 5.39 -18.08
N LYS A 52 19.86 5.13 -19.36
CA LYS A 52 18.87 5.90 -20.14
C LYS A 52 17.44 5.56 -19.74
N ARG A 53 17.22 4.34 -19.26
CA ARG A 53 15.90 3.86 -18.82
C ARG A 53 15.79 3.70 -17.32
N VAL A 54 16.90 3.62 -16.61
CA VAL A 54 16.95 3.52 -15.14
C VAL A 54 17.75 4.73 -14.66
N VAL A 55 17.00 5.79 -14.32
CA VAL A 55 17.54 7.14 -14.11
C VAL A 55 17.71 7.40 -12.62
N ASN A 56 18.96 7.67 -12.23
CA ASN A 56 19.27 8.19 -10.90
C ASN A 56 19.31 9.72 -10.96
N THR A 57 18.43 10.37 -10.19
CA THR A 57 18.32 11.84 -10.18
C THR A 57 19.22 12.51 -9.14
N GLY A 58 19.85 11.75 -8.23
CA GLY A 58 20.31 12.29 -6.96
C GLY A 58 19.14 12.54 -6.01
N ILE A 59 19.43 13.09 -4.82
CA ILE A 59 18.41 13.30 -3.77
C ILE A 59 17.61 14.56 -4.09
N ASP A 60 16.45 14.39 -4.71
CA ASP A 60 15.47 15.45 -4.94
C ASP A 60 14.12 14.82 -5.38
N GLU A 61 13.26 14.57 -4.45
CA GLU A 61 12.00 13.85 -4.66
C GLU A 61 11.00 14.67 -5.47
N TYR A 62 11.05 16.00 -5.37
CA TYR A 62 10.25 16.87 -6.22
C TYR A 62 10.67 16.73 -7.69
N TRP A 63 11.99 16.77 -7.96
CA TRP A 63 12.54 16.55 -9.29
C TRP A 63 12.21 15.16 -9.84
N MET A 64 12.27 14.12 -9.02
CA MET A 64 11.87 12.76 -9.40
C MET A 64 10.43 12.71 -9.90
N ALA A 65 9.52 13.33 -9.16
CA ALA A 65 8.12 13.40 -9.56
C ALA A 65 7.92 14.24 -10.83
N ALA A 66 8.62 15.37 -10.95
CA ALA A 66 8.58 16.21 -12.16
C ALA A 66 9.07 15.45 -13.40
N CYS A 67 10.16 14.68 -13.30
CA CYS A 67 10.65 13.81 -14.37
C CYS A 67 9.62 12.73 -14.74
N THR A 68 8.97 12.13 -13.72
CA THR A 68 7.94 11.11 -13.91
C THR A 68 6.73 11.66 -14.66
N LEU A 69 6.27 12.85 -14.26
CA LEU A 69 5.19 13.56 -14.95
C LEU A 69 5.56 13.91 -16.39
N GLY A 70 6.78 14.46 -16.60
CA GLY A 70 7.29 14.81 -17.92
C GLY A 70 7.33 13.59 -18.85
N ALA A 71 7.75 12.44 -18.35
CA ALA A 71 7.72 11.18 -19.10
C ALA A 71 6.29 10.76 -19.47
N GLY A 72 5.35 10.83 -18.52
CA GLY A 72 3.93 10.54 -18.76
C GLY A 72 3.32 11.47 -19.82
N LEU A 73 3.60 12.77 -19.75
CA LEU A 73 3.17 13.76 -20.74
C LEU A 73 3.77 13.51 -22.13
N ALA A 74 4.98 12.96 -22.19
CA ALA A 74 5.63 12.54 -23.44
C ALA A 74 5.10 11.19 -23.98
N GLY A 75 4.15 10.55 -23.32
CA GLY A 75 3.55 9.28 -23.72
C GLY A 75 4.31 8.04 -23.24
N SER A 76 5.30 8.18 -22.38
CA SER A 76 6.04 7.06 -21.80
C SER A 76 5.42 6.64 -20.46
N LYS A 77 5.37 5.34 -20.19
CA LYS A 77 5.11 4.86 -18.83
C LYS A 77 6.32 5.15 -17.94
N ALA A 78 6.08 5.62 -16.75
CA ALA A 78 7.14 5.87 -15.79
C ALA A 78 6.77 5.34 -14.41
N VAL A 79 7.76 4.74 -13.76
CA VAL A 79 7.67 4.32 -12.35
C VAL A 79 8.77 5.05 -11.59
N THR A 80 8.41 5.77 -10.55
CA THR A 80 9.39 6.38 -9.65
C THR A 80 9.32 5.75 -8.26
N TYR A 81 10.49 5.50 -7.67
CA TYR A 81 10.61 5.03 -6.29
C TYR A 81 11.12 6.17 -5.42
N ILE A 82 10.25 6.66 -4.55
CA ILE A 82 10.52 7.76 -3.63
C ILE A 82 10.70 7.17 -2.23
N PRO A 83 11.93 7.12 -1.73
CA PRO A 83 12.21 6.57 -0.41
C PRO A 83 11.83 7.56 0.69
N TYR A 84 11.59 7.06 1.87
CA TYR A 84 11.43 7.80 3.11
C TYR A 84 10.33 8.87 3.04
N GLN A 85 10.53 9.95 3.81
CA GLN A 85 9.64 11.10 3.84
C GLN A 85 9.71 12.02 2.64
N GLY A 86 10.60 11.80 1.75
CA GLY A 86 10.57 12.41 0.44
C GLY A 86 9.19 12.28 -0.23
N ALA A 87 8.39 11.33 0.23
CA ALA A 87 7.01 11.16 -0.19
C ALA A 87 6.10 12.39 0.01
N CYS A 88 6.41 13.29 0.95
CA CYS A 88 5.65 14.55 1.13
C CYS A 88 6.06 15.64 0.13
N MET A 89 7.29 15.61 -0.39
CA MET A 89 7.83 16.65 -1.24
C MET A 89 7.09 16.77 -2.59
N PRO A 90 6.76 15.68 -3.30
CA PRO A 90 6.08 15.75 -4.60
C PRO A 90 4.55 15.92 -4.49
N PHE A 91 4.01 16.15 -3.30
CA PHE A 91 2.56 16.19 -3.08
C PHE A 91 1.86 17.16 -4.04
N GLU A 92 2.40 18.36 -4.23
CA GLU A 92 1.85 19.36 -5.15
C GLU A 92 1.77 18.85 -6.57
N LEU A 93 2.85 18.29 -7.12
CA LEU A 93 2.90 17.75 -8.48
C LEU A 93 1.90 16.61 -8.68
N ILE A 94 1.77 15.74 -7.69
CA ILE A 94 0.85 14.61 -7.78
C ILE A 94 -0.61 15.10 -7.67
N GLN A 95 -0.88 16.05 -6.78
CA GLN A 95 -2.22 16.58 -6.56
C GLN A 95 -2.68 17.48 -7.71
N ASN A 96 -1.87 18.46 -8.08
CA ASN A 96 -2.29 19.49 -9.03
C ASN A 96 -2.08 19.07 -10.48
N GLU A 97 -0.95 18.44 -10.78
CA GLU A 97 -0.61 18.08 -12.15
C GLU A 97 -1.14 16.68 -12.50
N ALA A 98 -0.65 15.62 -11.85
CA ALA A 98 -1.02 14.26 -12.20
C ALA A 98 -2.52 13.98 -12.00
N GLY A 99 -3.06 14.33 -10.84
CA GLY A 99 -4.43 14.00 -10.46
C GLY A 99 -5.51 14.76 -11.25
N LYS A 100 -5.19 15.97 -11.74
CA LYS A 100 -6.18 16.81 -12.42
C LYS A 100 -6.11 16.77 -13.94
N LEU A 101 -4.97 16.38 -14.52
CA LEU A 101 -4.71 16.49 -15.95
C LEU A 101 -5.81 15.86 -16.80
N ARG A 102 -6.21 14.63 -16.51
CA ARG A 102 -7.24 13.93 -17.28
C ARG A 102 -8.59 14.64 -17.20
N HIS A 103 -8.97 15.14 -16.02
CA HIS A 103 -10.20 15.90 -15.85
C HIS A 103 -10.16 17.23 -16.60
N MET A 104 -9.07 17.99 -16.47
CA MET A 104 -8.91 19.30 -17.11
C MET A 104 -8.84 19.20 -18.63
N SER A 105 -8.32 18.11 -19.17
CA SER A 105 -8.29 17.85 -20.61
C SER A 105 -9.60 17.26 -21.18
N GLY A 106 -10.65 17.11 -20.37
CA GLY A 106 -11.88 16.46 -20.80
C GLY A 106 -11.70 14.98 -21.16
N GLY A 107 -10.75 14.30 -20.50
CA GLY A 107 -10.46 12.88 -20.71
C GLY A 107 -9.47 12.59 -21.85
N GLN A 108 -8.97 13.61 -22.54
CA GLN A 108 -8.07 13.43 -23.70
C GLN A 108 -6.63 13.07 -23.29
N ALA A 109 -6.15 13.59 -22.16
CA ALA A 109 -4.82 13.27 -21.67
C ALA A 109 -4.84 12.03 -20.77
N GLU A 110 -3.84 11.19 -20.93
CA GLU A 110 -3.53 10.08 -20.02
C GLU A 110 -2.27 10.41 -19.22
N MET A 111 -2.16 9.81 -18.04
CA MET A 111 -0.98 9.95 -17.16
C MET A 111 -0.61 8.57 -16.61
N PRO A 112 -0.03 7.68 -17.45
CA PRO A 112 0.28 6.30 -17.07
C PRO A 112 1.57 6.23 -16.23
N VAL A 113 1.53 6.78 -15.03
CA VAL A 113 2.69 6.86 -14.13
C VAL A 113 2.40 6.24 -12.76
N VAL A 114 3.43 5.65 -12.17
CA VAL A 114 3.35 5.05 -10.83
C VAL A 114 4.35 5.76 -9.91
N PHE A 115 3.84 6.29 -8.80
CA PHE A 115 4.63 6.83 -7.72
C PHE A 115 4.69 5.79 -6.59
N ILE A 116 5.82 5.11 -6.44
CA ILE A 116 6.04 4.24 -5.28
C ILE A 116 6.49 5.13 -4.12
N MET A 117 5.71 5.11 -3.04
CA MET A 117 5.98 5.86 -1.82
C MET A 117 6.33 4.90 -0.69
N GLU A 118 7.54 4.96 -0.17
CA GLU A 118 7.98 4.10 0.92
C GLU A 118 7.40 4.58 2.26
N MET A 119 6.76 3.67 2.99
CA MET A 119 6.18 3.92 4.31
C MET A 119 7.15 3.47 5.41
N THR A 120 8.04 4.34 5.83
CA THR A 120 9.13 4.04 6.76
C THR A 120 8.75 4.07 8.24
N GLY A 121 7.67 4.75 8.60
CA GLY A 121 7.18 4.82 9.98
C GLY A 121 6.84 3.47 10.62
N GLN A 122 6.86 2.39 9.85
CA GLN A 122 6.58 1.02 10.30
C GLN A 122 7.83 0.28 10.81
N THR A 123 9.01 0.87 10.66
CA THR A 123 10.31 0.25 11.02
C THR A 123 10.90 0.91 12.25
N PRO A 124 11.18 0.13 13.33
CA PRO A 124 11.77 0.67 14.56
C PRO A 124 13.19 1.24 14.32
N GLY A 125 13.49 2.35 14.98
CA GLY A 125 14.86 2.92 14.99
C GLY A 125 15.21 3.71 13.75
N PHE A 126 14.27 4.00 12.88
CA PHE A 126 14.50 4.91 11.77
C PHE A 126 14.60 6.37 12.24
N ALA A 127 15.20 7.24 11.42
CA ALA A 127 15.42 8.65 11.78
C ALA A 127 14.08 9.36 12.02
N GLY A 128 13.85 9.89 13.21
CA GLY A 128 12.56 10.40 13.69
C GLY A 128 11.82 11.31 12.70
N GLN A 129 12.47 12.36 12.15
CA GLN A 129 11.86 13.25 11.15
C GLN A 129 11.67 12.59 9.77
N HIS A 130 12.22 11.42 9.54
CA HIS A 130 12.06 10.62 8.33
C HIS A 130 11.19 9.38 8.56
N SER A 131 10.30 9.42 9.52
CA SER A 131 9.38 8.32 9.82
C SER A 131 7.95 8.84 9.97
N ASP A 132 7.07 8.42 9.08
CA ASP A 132 5.68 8.88 8.98
C ASP A 132 4.70 7.72 9.01
N TYR A 133 3.46 8.03 9.44
CA TYR A 133 2.32 7.12 9.41
C TYR A 133 1.17 7.63 8.53
N GLU A 134 1.23 8.89 8.06
CA GLU A 134 0.11 9.58 7.42
C GLU A 134 0.11 9.57 5.89
N ILE A 135 1.16 9.09 5.24
CA ILE A 135 1.32 9.13 3.77
C ILE A 135 0.14 8.47 3.04
N ASP A 136 -0.40 7.41 3.59
CA ASP A 136 -1.57 6.72 3.07
C ASP A 136 -2.80 7.63 3.02
N THR A 137 -3.04 8.41 4.08
CA THR A 137 -4.14 9.36 4.18
C THR A 137 -3.98 10.52 3.19
N TYR A 138 -2.78 11.08 3.07
CA TYR A 138 -2.52 12.21 2.16
C TYR A 138 -2.86 11.85 0.71
N TYR A 139 -2.36 10.75 0.21
CA TYR A 139 -2.57 10.35 -1.17
C TYR A 139 -3.95 9.77 -1.45
N ALA A 140 -4.54 9.07 -0.49
CA ALA A 140 -5.91 8.58 -0.62
C ALA A 140 -6.95 9.72 -0.73
N HIS A 141 -6.63 10.92 -0.22
CA HIS A 141 -7.53 12.07 -0.31
C HIS A 141 -7.52 12.78 -1.67
N ILE A 142 -6.49 12.57 -2.52
CA ILE A 142 -6.35 13.28 -3.81
C ILE A 142 -7.33 12.73 -4.86
N PRO A 143 -8.27 13.56 -5.40
CA PRO A 143 -9.10 13.16 -6.54
C PRO A 143 -8.25 12.91 -7.81
N GLY A 144 -8.64 11.92 -8.62
CA GLY A 144 -7.96 11.59 -9.88
C GLY A 144 -6.72 10.70 -9.74
N VAL A 145 -6.30 10.39 -8.51
CA VAL A 145 -5.19 9.48 -8.21
C VAL A 145 -5.73 8.21 -7.57
N LYS A 146 -5.26 7.05 -8.00
CA LYS A 146 -5.49 5.78 -7.30
C LYS A 146 -4.42 5.60 -6.22
N THR A 147 -4.80 5.09 -5.06
CA THR A 147 -3.87 4.84 -3.95
C THR A 147 -4.02 3.39 -3.48
N VAL A 148 -2.96 2.60 -3.65
CA VAL A 148 -2.97 1.17 -3.36
C VAL A 148 -1.88 0.79 -2.37
N ILE A 149 -2.14 -0.23 -1.55
CA ILE A 149 -1.24 -0.69 -0.48
C ILE A 149 -1.32 -2.21 -0.33
N PRO A 150 -0.59 -2.98 -1.13
CA PRO A 150 -0.62 -4.44 -1.06
C PRO A 150 0.04 -4.97 0.21
N SER A 151 -0.54 -6.04 0.75
CA SER A 151 -0.11 -6.65 2.01
C SER A 151 0.68 -7.95 1.82
N THR A 152 0.59 -8.59 0.65
CA THR A 152 1.27 -9.86 0.35
C THR A 152 2.19 -9.74 -0.85
N PRO A 153 3.25 -10.56 -0.95
CA PRO A 153 4.12 -10.59 -2.14
C PRO A 153 3.36 -10.88 -3.44
N ALA A 154 2.34 -11.73 -3.40
CA ALA A 154 1.53 -12.03 -4.58
C ALA A 154 0.69 -10.83 -5.01
N ASP A 155 -0.01 -10.16 -4.07
CA ASP A 155 -0.74 -8.94 -4.41
C ASP A 155 0.22 -7.83 -4.86
N ALA A 156 1.38 -7.70 -4.24
CA ALA A 156 2.37 -6.70 -4.60
C ALA A 156 2.80 -6.83 -6.07
N LYS A 157 3.11 -8.06 -6.52
CA LYS A 157 3.41 -8.32 -7.94
C LYS A 157 2.23 -7.96 -8.85
N GLY A 158 1.05 -8.55 -8.59
CA GLY A 158 -0.10 -8.39 -9.49
C GLY A 158 -0.66 -6.97 -9.51
N MET A 159 -0.64 -6.26 -8.39
CA MET A 159 -1.06 -4.85 -8.31
C MET A 159 -0.04 -3.91 -8.96
N MET A 160 1.26 -4.21 -8.90
CA MET A 160 2.27 -3.44 -9.62
C MET A 160 2.06 -3.53 -11.14
N VAL A 161 1.80 -4.75 -11.67
CA VAL A 161 1.44 -4.91 -13.09
C VAL A 161 0.21 -4.08 -13.45
N SER A 162 -0.84 -4.14 -12.60
CA SER A 162 -2.06 -3.36 -12.83
C SER A 162 -1.81 -1.85 -12.79
N ALA A 163 -0.96 -1.39 -11.86
CA ALA A 163 -0.62 0.02 -11.72
C ALA A 163 0.15 0.56 -12.94
N ILE A 164 1.13 -0.19 -13.45
CA ILE A 164 1.90 0.19 -14.65
C ILE A 164 1.02 0.24 -15.91
N ARG A 165 -0.02 -0.57 -15.95
CA ARG A 165 -0.94 -0.64 -17.10
C ARG A 165 -2.14 0.31 -16.97
N ASP A 166 -2.28 1.00 -15.85
CA ASP A 166 -3.38 1.97 -15.66
C ASP A 166 -3.09 3.26 -16.45
N PRO A 167 -4.07 3.79 -17.19
CA PRO A 167 -3.90 5.05 -17.91
C PRO A 167 -3.92 6.30 -17.01
N ASN A 168 -4.14 6.13 -15.72
CA ASN A 168 -4.19 7.20 -14.73
C ASN A 168 -3.07 7.06 -13.71
N PRO A 169 -2.72 8.14 -12.99
CA PRO A 169 -1.67 8.07 -11.99
C PRO A 169 -2.04 7.16 -10.83
N VAL A 170 -1.09 6.34 -10.41
CA VAL A 170 -1.22 5.45 -9.26
C VAL A 170 -0.15 5.78 -8.23
N VAL A 171 -0.56 6.06 -7.01
CA VAL A 171 0.33 6.03 -5.84
C VAL A 171 0.31 4.61 -5.27
N TYR A 172 1.47 4.00 -5.33
CA TYR A 172 1.70 2.64 -4.87
C TYR A 172 2.47 2.71 -3.55
N LEU A 173 1.77 2.52 -2.45
CA LEU A 173 2.36 2.56 -1.13
C LEU A 173 3.19 1.30 -0.88
N TRP A 174 4.43 1.50 -0.46
CA TRP A 174 5.41 0.46 -0.17
C TRP A 174 5.56 0.32 1.35
N PRO A 175 4.90 -0.66 1.98
CA PRO A 175 5.05 -0.87 3.42
C PRO A 175 6.43 -1.46 3.71
N ASP A 176 7.36 -0.67 4.25
CA ASP A 176 8.74 -1.11 4.50
C ASP A 176 8.81 -2.33 5.43
N GLY A 177 7.92 -2.40 6.41
CA GLY A 177 7.80 -3.57 7.30
C GLY A 177 7.47 -4.90 6.61
N LEU A 178 7.10 -4.89 5.31
CA LEU A 178 6.82 -6.10 4.52
C LEU A 178 7.93 -6.44 3.51
N ARG A 179 8.96 -5.63 3.38
CA ARG A 179 10.03 -5.77 2.37
C ARG A 179 10.57 -7.20 2.27
N GLU A 180 10.81 -7.82 3.42
CA GLU A 180 11.39 -9.17 3.54
C GLU A 180 10.34 -10.27 3.79
N LEU A 181 9.04 -9.95 3.72
CA LEU A 181 7.98 -10.96 3.83
C LEU A 181 8.08 -11.93 2.65
N VAL A 182 8.16 -13.23 2.94
CA VAL A 182 8.33 -14.30 1.96
C VAL A 182 7.08 -15.17 1.89
N GLU A 183 6.43 -15.20 0.74
CA GLU A 183 5.28 -16.07 0.46
C GLU A 183 5.37 -16.71 -0.91
N GLU A 184 4.45 -17.63 -1.21
CA GLU A 184 4.28 -18.24 -2.54
C GLU A 184 3.74 -17.18 -3.52
N VAL A 185 4.46 -17.00 -4.64
CA VAL A 185 4.09 -16.06 -5.71
C VAL A 185 4.11 -16.81 -7.05
N PRO A 186 3.07 -16.67 -7.90
CA PRO A 186 3.10 -17.21 -9.25
C PRO A 186 4.30 -16.68 -10.05
N ASP A 187 4.91 -17.57 -10.84
CA ASP A 187 6.05 -17.20 -11.71
C ASP A 187 5.56 -16.46 -12.97
N GLU A 188 4.39 -16.83 -13.47
CA GLU A 188 3.73 -16.14 -14.58
C GLU A 188 3.34 -14.70 -14.21
N GLN A 189 3.12 -13.88 -15.22
CA GLN A 189 2.57 -12.53 -15.03
C GLN A 189 1.05 -12.57 -14.90
N TYR A 190 0.52 -11.78 -13.99
CA TYR A 190 -0.91 -11.63 -13.74
C TYR A 190 -1.21 -10.23 -13.22
N THR A 191 -2.46 -9.87 -13.25
CA THR A 191 -2.98 -8.63 -12.68
C THR A 191 -3.82 -8.91 -11.44
N VAL A 192 -3.80 -7.97 -10.49
CA VAL A 192 -4.74 -7.91 -9.37
C VAL A 192 -5.50 -6.59 -9.50
N PRO A 193 -6.83 -6.60 -9.47
CA PRO A 193 -7.64 -5.38 -9.59
C PRO A 193 -7.29 -4.36 -8.50
N LEU A 194 -7.19 -3.08 -8.90
CA LEU A 194 -6.87 -1.96 -7.99
C LEU A 194 -8.09 -1.40 -7.24
N ASP A 195 -9.24 -2.04 -7.37
CA ASP A 195 -10.53 -1.62 -6.78
C ASP A 195 -11.19 -2.72 -5.94
N LYS A 196 -10.48 -3.81 -5.67
CA LYS A 196 -11.03 -4.97 -4.95
C LYS A 196 -10.22 -5.31 -3.70
N ALA A 197 -10.94 -5.41 -2.58
CA ALA A 197 -10.43 -5.97 -1.33
C ALA A 197 -10.28 -7.50 -1.42
N ALA A 198 -9.52 -8.08 -0.49
CA ALA A 198 -9.39 -9.53 -0.37
C ALA A 198 -9.88 -10.01 1.00
N VAL A 199 -10.78 -11.00 1.01
CA VAL A 199 -11.16 -11.70 2.23
C VAL A 199 -10.10 -12.75 2.53
N ARG A 200 -9.30 -12.55 3.58
CA ARG A 200 -8.19 -13.43 3.97
C ARG A 200 -8.63 -14.57 4.87
N THR A 201 -9.60 -14.34 5.74
CA THR A 201 -10.27 -15.38 6.54
C THR A 201 -11.77 -15.17 6.51
N SER A 202 -12.54 -16.25 6.61
CA SER A 202 -14.00 -16.18 6.66
C SER A 202 -14.51 -16.36 8.08
N GLY A 203 -15.46 -15.54 8.50
CA GLY A 203 -16.06 -15.60 9.83
C GLY A 203 -17.40 -14.88 9.90
N ASN A 204 -18.15 -15.13 11.00
CA ASN A 204 -19.48 -14.57 11.19
C ASN A 204 -19.62 -13.72 12.48
N ASP A 205 -18.59 -13.68 13.33
CA ASP A 205 -18.69 -13.04 14.65
C ASP A 205 -18.18 -11.60 14.64
N LEU A 206 -17.15 -11.32 13.81
CA LEU A 206 -16.48 -10.04 13.74
C LEU A 206 -15.83 -9.85 12.38
N THR A 207 -15.96 -8.66 11.79
CA THR A 207 -15.15 -8.20 10.65
C THR A 207 -13.96 -7.40 11.17
N ILE A 208 -12.75 -7.75 10.74
CA ILE A 208 -11.54 -6.95 10.98
C ILE A 208 -10.97 -6.50 9.65
N VAL A 209 -10.75 -5.20 9.49
CA VAL A 209 -10.26 -4.60 8.25
C VAL A 209 -8.91 -3.95 8.50
N SER A 210 -7.97 -4.17 7.58
CA SER A 210 -6.66 -3.53 7.57
C SER A 210 -6.09 -3.47 6.16
N SER A 211 -4.84 -3.00 6.02
CA SER A 211 -4.07 -2.97 4.78
C SER A 211 -2.57 -2.98 5.07
N GLY A 212 -1.76 -3.24 4.03
CA GLY A 212 -0.30 -3.16 4.13
C GLY A 212 0.28 -3.95 5.30
N ALA A 213 1.20 -3.34 6.03
CA ALA A 213 1.89 -3.98 7.15
C ALA A 213 0.98 -4.22 8.40
N GLY A 214 -0.27 -3.75 8.38
CA GLY A 214 -1.26 -4.10 9.41
C GLY A 214 -1.83 -5.51 9.26
N MET A 215 -1.83 -6.07 8.05
CA MET A 215 -2.44 -7.38 7.79
C MET A 215 -1.80 -8.55 8.55
N PRO A 216 -0.47 -8.67 8.69
CA PRO A 216 0.13 -9.72 9.51
C PRO A 216 -0.37 -9.73 10.97
N GLU A 217 -0.54 -8.54 11.57
CA GLU A 217 -1.08 -8.42 12.94
C GLU A 217 -2.56 -8.86 13.00
N VAL A 218 -3.34 -8.49 11.99
CA VAL A 218 -4.75 -8.90 11.89
C VAL A 218 -4.88 -10.41 11.73
N LEU A 219 -4.06 -11.03 10.87
CA LEU A 219 -4.08 -12.48 10.67
C LEU A 219 -3.63 -13.24 11.93
N ALA A 220 -2.60 -12.75 12.62
CA ALA A 220 -2.17 -13.31 13.91
C ALA A 220 -3.26 -13.19 14.99
N ALA A 221 -3.97 -12.06 15.04
CA ALA A 221 -5.10 -11.88 15.95
C ALA A 221 -6.28 -12.78 15.58
N ALA A 222 -6.61 -12.93 14.30
CA ALA A 222 -7.67 -13.79 13.82
C ALA A 222 -7.44 -15.26 14.19
N ASP A 223 -6.20 -15.76 14.06
CA ASP A 223 -5.82 -17.10 14.50
C ASP A 223 -6.01 -17.30 16.03
N GLN A 224 -5.58 -16.33 16.84
CA GLN A 224 -5.77 -16.37 18.30
C GLN A 224 -7.24 -16.34 18.68
N LEU A 225 -8.05 -15.51 18.03
CA LEU A 225 -9.49 -15.39 18.28
C LEU A 225 -10.22 -16.66 17.84
N GLN A 226 -9.85 -17.26 16.72
CA GLN A 226 -10.43 -18.53 16.26
C GLN A 226 -10.14 -19.68 17.21
N LYS A 227 -8.91 -19.76 17.77
CA LYS A 227 -8.57 -20.73 18.84
C LYS A 227 -9.40 -20.51 20.11
N ALA A 228 -9.88 -19.29 20.35
CA ALA A 228 -10.79 -18.94 21.44
C ALA A 228 -12.27 -19.06 21.05
N GLY A 229 -12.61 -19.64 19.90
CA GLY A 229 -13.98 -19.88 19.45
C GLY A 229 -14.66 -18.72 18.69
N MET A 230 -13.96 -17.60 18.41
CA MET A 230 -14.49 -16.45 17.69
C MET A 230 -14.08 -16.50 16.22
N LYS A 231 -15.04 -16.53 15.31
CA LYS A 231 -14.82 -16.62 13.86
C LYS A 231 -14.71 -15.23 13.24
N VAL A 232 -13.50 -14.82 12.90
CA VAL A 232 -13.18 -13.52 12.33
C VAL A 232 -13.18 -13.57 10.80
N GLU A 233 -13.85 -12.61 10.16
CA GLU A 233 -13.66 -12.30 8.75
C GLU A 233 -12.63 -11.18 8.62
N ALA A 234 -11.40 -11.52 8.22
CA ALA A 234 -10.33 -10.58 8.02
C ALA A 234 -10.32 -10.10 6.56
N ILE A 235 -10.41 -8.79 6.37
CA ILE A 235 -10.44 -8.15 5.05
C ILE A 235 -9.19 -7.28 4.90
N ASP A 236 -8.46 -7.54 3.82
CA ASP A 236 -7.35 -6.73 3.35
C ASP A 236 -7.86 -5.76 2.28
N LEU A 237 -7.80 -4.47 2.56
CA LEU A 237 -8.29 -3.44 1.63
C LEU A 237 -7.57 -3.47 0.29
N ARG A 238 -6.26 -3.68 0.29
CA ARG A 238 -5.36 -3.60 -0.87
C ARG A 238 -5.37 -2.24 -1.58
N SER A 239 -6.53 -1.59 -1.62
CA SER A 239 -6.71 -0.27 -2.21
C SER A 239 -7.45 0.65 -1.25
N LEU A 240 -6.88 1.82 -1.02
CA LEU A 240 -7.51 2.88 -0.25
C LEU A 240 -8.41 3.74 -1.15
N LYS A 241 -8.01 3.87 -2.43
CA LYS A 241 -8.77 4.59 -3.45
C LYS A 241 -8.49 3.99 -4.84
N PRO A 242 -9.55 3.47 -5.52
CA PRO A 242 -10.92 3.31 -5.02
C PRO A 242 -11.02 2.25 -3.92
N MET A 243 -11.91 2.46 -2.96
CA MET A 243 -12.16 1.51 -1.86
C MET A 243 -13.32 0.58 -2.21
N ASP A 244 -13.15 -0.73 -1.98
CA ASP A 244 -14.19 -1.76 -2.21
C ASP A 244 -15.25 -1.73 -1.10
N THR A 245 -16.12 -0.74 -1.16
CA THR A 245 -17.22 -0.56 -0.19
C THR A 245 -18.18 -1.75 -0.17
N GLU A 246 -18.41 -2.38 -1.32
CA GLU A 246 -19.33 -3.51 -1.45
C GLU A 246 -18.89 -4.70 -0.56
N THR A 247 -17.61 -5.08 -0.64
CA THR A 247 -17.05 -6.16 0.18
C THR A 247 -17.15 -5.85 1.67
N LEU A 248 -16.86 -4.60 2.07
CA LEU A 248 -16.94 -4.15 3.46
C LEU A 248 -18.38 -4.22 4.00
N VAL A 249 -19.32 -3.66 3.26
CA VAL A 249 -20.75 -3.64 3.62
C VAL A 249 -21.29 -5.07 3.75
N LYS A 250 -21.03 -5.93 2.76
CA LYS A 250 -21.46 -7.34 2.77
C LYS A 250 -20.94 -8.09 3.99
N SER A 251 -19.70 -7.89 4.36
CA SER A 251 -19.11 -8.51 5.54
C SER A 251 -19.77 -8.03 6.83
N VAL A 252 -19.94 -6.71 7.00
CA VAL A 252 -20.49 -6.15 8.24
C VAL A 252 -22.01 -6.34 8.34
N GLN A 253 -22.72 -6.46 7.23
CA GLN A 253 -24.13 -6.90 7.26
C GLN A 253 -24.29 -8.25 7.93
N LYS A 254 -23.35 -9.16 7.72
CA LYS A 254 -23.31 -10.50 8.31
C LYS A 254 -22.87 -10.47 9.78
N THR A 255 -21.75 -9.80 10.08
CA THR A 255 -21.12 -9.85 11.40
C THR A 255 -21.70 -8.84 12.41
N LYS A 256 -22.26 -7.73 11.94
CA LYS A 256 -22.73 -6.58 12.73
C LYS A 256 -21.68 -5.96 13.66
N ARG A 257 -20.40 -6.29 13.46
CA ARG A 257 -19.28 -5.81 14.26
C ARG A 257 -18.08 -5.54 13.36
N LEU A 258 -17.52 -4.36 13.45
CA LEU A 258 -16.36 -3.95 12.66
C LEU A 258 -15.28 -3.38 13.57
N LEU A 259 -14.09 -3.94 13.44
CA LEU A 259 -12.85 -3.43 14.00
C LEU A 259 -11.92 -3.05 12.85
N THR A 260 -11.42 -1.82 12.80
CA THR A 260 -10.34 -1.45 11.88
C THR A 260 -9.01 -1.41 12.62
N PHE A 261 -7.95 -1.81 11.92
CA PHE A 261 -6.59 -1.79 12.41
C PHE A 261 -5.69 -1.10 11.39
N ASP A 262 -5.21 0.08 11.73
CA ASP A 262 -4.41 0.92 10.85
C ASP A 262 -2.99 1.12 11.38
N GLN A 263 -2.02 1.09 10.49
CA GLN A 263 -0.67 1.57 10.76
C GLN A 263 -0.50 3.00 10.26
N SER A 264 -1.42 3.85 10.64
CA SER A 264 -1.53 5.28 10.40
C SER A 264 -1.91 5.97 11.71
N TYR A 265 -1.87 7.30 11.78
CA TYR A 265 -2.34 8.03 12.95
C TYR A 265 -3.84 7.83 13.19
N TYR A 266 -4.26 7.90 14.47
CA TYR A 266 -5.66 7.68 14.84
C TYR A 266 -6.62 8.67 14.19
N THR A 267 -6.19 9.94 14.10
CA THR A 267 -6.97 10.99 13.44
C THR A 267 -6.92 10.80 11.92
N LEU A 268 -8.09 10.68 11.29
CA LEU A 268 -8.27 10.54 9.84
C LEU A 268 -7.65 9.28 9.22
N CYS A 269 -7.31 8.24 9.99
CA CYS A 269 -6.81 6.98 9.44
C CYS A 269 -7.79 6.37 8.42
N PRO A 270 -7.32 5.52 7.49
CA PRO A 270 -8.18 4.84 6.50
C PRO A 270 -9.36 4.10 7.12
N GLY A 271 -9.19 3.53 8.31
CA GLY A 271 -10.26 2.86 9.05
C GLY A 271 -11.40 3.79 9.47
N ALA A 272 -11.18 5.10 9.59
CA ALA A 272 -12.25 6.06 9.83
C ALA A 272 -13.19 6.16 8.63
N GLU A 273 -12.64 6.19 7.41
CA GLU A 273 -13.41 6.18 6.16
C GLU A 273 -14.12 4.83 5.96
N VAL A 274 -13.47 3.70 6.27
CA VAL A 274 -14.09 2.38 6.25
C VAL A 274 -15.34 2.36 7.14
N ILE A 275 -15.24 2.86 8.37
CA ILE A 275 -16.37 2.92 9.30
C ILE A 275 -17.47 3.83 8.77
N ALA A 276 -17.14 5.01 8.24
CA ALA A 276 -18.13 5.94 7.68
C ALA A 276 -18.95 5.27 6.56
N ARG A 277 -18.29 4.68 5.57
CA ARG A 277 -18.95 3.99 4.46
C ARG A 277 -19.82 2.82 4.90
N VAL A 278 -19.36 2.07 5.88
CA VAL A 278 -20.15 0.96 6.42
C VAL A 278 -21.33 1.48 7.22
N ALA A 279 -21.17 2.52 8.04
CA ALA A 279 -22.23 3.09 8.85
C ALA A 279 -23.37 3.69 8.02
N GLU A 280 -23.07 4.23 6.85
CA GLU A 280 -24.06 4.74 5.89
C GLU A 280 -24.90 3.62 5.25
N ASN A 281 -24.49 2.35 5.34
CA ASN A 281 -25.09 1.24 4.61
C ASN A 281 -25.54 0.05 5.52
N VAL A 282 -25.17 0.05 6.82
CA VAL A 282 -25.43 -1.07 7.71
C VAL A 282 -25.94 -0.60 9.06
N ASP A 283 -27.24 -0.73 9.28
CA ASP A 283 -27.86 -0.40 10.56
C ASP A 283 -27.48 -1.37 11.68
N GLY A 284 -27.37 -0.84 12.90
CA GLY A 284 -27.17 -1.60 14.13
C GLY A 284 -25.79 -2.22 14.28
N ALA A 285 -24.82 -1.83 13.44
CA ALA A 285 -23.45 -2.31 13.57
C ALA A 285 -22.70 -1.57 14.69
N ARG A 286 -21.76 -2.27 15.33
CA ARG A 286 -20.85 -1.72 16.34
C ARG A 286 -19.47 -1.57 15.76
N PHE A 287 -18.78 -0.44 16.08
CA PHE A 287 -17.52 -0.05 15.50
C PHE A 287 -16.44 0.19 16.54
N LYS A 288 -15.20 -0.20 16.26
CA LYS A 288 -13.99 0.16 16.99
C LYS A 288 -12.83 0.37 16.03
N ARG A 289 -11.88 1.22 16.41
CA ARG A 289 -10.63 1.47 15.67
C ARG A 289 -9.42 1.24 16.56
N ILE A 290 -8.36 0.76 15.95
CA ILE A 290 -7.00 0.74 16.51
C ILE A 290 -6.09 1.38 15.46
N ALA A 291 -5.30 2.36 15.87
CA ALA A 291 -4.30 3.04 15.06
C ALA A 291 -3.18 3.55 15.97
N PHE A 292 -2.11 4.08 15.39
CA PHE A 292 -1.09 4.77 16.18
C PHE A 292 -1.68 6.01 16.87
N PRO A 293 -1.18 6.38 18.07
CA PRO A 293 -1.57 7.63 18.68
C PRO A 293 -1.14 8.83 17.82
N ASP A 294 -1.82 9.95 17.96
CA ASP A 294 -1.49 11.21 17.26
C ASP A 294 -0.21 11.84 17.87
N ALA A 295 0.91 11.13 17.69
CA ALA A 295 2.23 11.54 18.17
C ALA A 295 3.29 11.11 17.16
N PRO A 296 4.29 11.95 16.86
CA PRO A 296 5.36 11.59 15.92
C PRO A 296 6.06 10.28 16.32
N PRO A 297 6.52 9.50 15.35
CA PRO A 297 7.22 8.24 15.63
C PRO A 297 8.51 8.50 16.42
N PRO A 298 8.75 7.77 17.51
CA PRO A 298 9.99 7.91 18.26
C PRO A 298 11.15 7.21 17.54
N ALA A 299 12.34 7.78 17.60
CA ALA A 299 13.56 7.16 17.06
C ALA A 299 14.05 5.99 17.92
N SER A 300 13.72 5.94 19.23
CA SER A 300 14.06 4.80 20.09
C SER A 300 13.25 3.56 19.69
N PRO A 301 13.89 2.43 19.38
CA PRO A 301 13.21 1.18 19.07
C PRO A 301 12.26 0.71 20.17
N GLU A 302 12.64 0.88 21.44
CA GLU A 302 11.82 0.47 22.57
C GLU A 302 10.55 1.32 22.68
N MET A 303 10.66 2.64 22.52
CA MET A 303 9.51 3.53 22.50
C MET A 303 8.60 3.26 21.30
N PHE A 304 9.18 3.01 20.14
CA PHE A 304 8.43 2.63 18.95
C PHE A 304 7.61 1.35 19.19
N LEU A 305 8.24 0.29 19.69
CA LEU A 305 7.57 -0.98 19.98
C LEU A 305 6.48 -0.84 21.05
N TRP A 306 6.67 0.06 22.01
CA TRP A 306 5.67 0.38 23.03
C TRP A 306 4.45 1.10 22.41
N MET A 307 4.67 2.01 21.48
CA MET A 307 3.60 2.76 20.81
C MET A 307 2.87 1.93 19.74
N LYS A 308 3.57 0.96 19.12
CA LYS A 308 3.05 0.21 17.97
C LYS A 308 1.85 -0.66 18.35
N PRO A 309 0.67 -0.43 17.73
CA PRO A 309 -0.44 -1.36 17.86
C PRO A 309 -0.06 -2.75 17.31
N ASN A 310 -0.58 -3.81 17.96
CA ASN A 310 -0.24 -5.18 17.64
C ASN A 310 -1.45 -6.13 17.80
N ALA A 311 -1.25 -7.41 17.46
CA ALA A 311 -2.28 -8.44 17.54
C ALA A 311 -2.93 -8.56 18.94
N GLY A 312 -2.18 -8.34 20.01
CA GLY A 312 -2.72 -8.37 21.39
C GLY A 312 -3.76 -7.27 21.63
N HIS A 313 -3.54 -6.07 21.11
CA HIS A 313 -4.51 -4.97 21.17
C HIS A 313 -5.78 -5.32 20.40
N ILE A 314 -5.65 -5.94 19.21
CA ILE A 314 -6.77 -6.41 18.40
C ILE A 314 -7.59 -7.44 19.17
N VAL A 315 -6.94 -8.47 19.72
CA VAL A 315 -7.61 -9.55 20.48
C VAL A 315 -8.38 -9.00 21.69
N ASN A 316 -7.76 -8.09 22.45
CA ASN A 316 -8.37 -7.49 23.62
C ASN A 316 -9.61 -6.65 23.27
N LEU A 317 -9.53 -5.86 22.19
CA LEU A 317 -10.65 -5.02 21.77
C LEU A 317 -11.76 -5.82 21.09
N ALA A 318 -11.40 -6.86 20.33
CA ALA A 318 -12.34 -7.78 19.70
C ALA A 318 -13.23 -8.48 20.76
N LYS A 319 -12.65 -8.99 21.84
CA LYS A 319 -13.38 -9.60 22.95
C LYS A 319 -14.40 -8.64 23.59
N LYS A 320 -14.01 -7.35 23.76
CA LYS A 320 -14.92 -6.32 24.29
C LYS A 320 -16.04 -5.94 23.30
N LEU A 321 -15.80 -6.06 22.00
CA LEU A 321 -16.76 -5.70 20.98
C LEU A 321 -17.79 -6.80 20.75
N VAL A 322 -17.40 -8.07 20.94
CA VAL A 322 -18.26 -9.24 20.75
C VAL A 322 -19.02 -9.62 22.03
N GLY A 323 -18.37 -9.58 23.20
CA GLY A 323 -19.02 -9.83 24.50
C GLY A 323 -19.84 -8.64 24.94
#